data_8e4e168ce6b81f709cb2295fa4a1e58b
#
_entry.id   8e4e168ce6b81f709cb2295fa4a1e58b
#
_cell.length_a   1.000
_cell.length_b   1.000
_cell.length_c   1.000
_cell.angle_alpha   90.00
_cell.angle_beta   90.00
_cell.angle_gamma   90.00
#
_symmetry.space_group_name_H-M   'P 1'
#
loop_
_entity.id
_entity.type
_entity.pdbx_description
1 polymer ?
#
loop_
_entity_poly.entity_id
_entity_poly.type
_entity_poly.pdbx_seq_one_letter_code
_entity_poly.pdbx_strand_id
1 'polypeptide(L)'
;MGPKYFENVLEVQRYYKLKELRLLKHKDIVEPWIIDPLTLNAIYLSQSNSITVPLANLQEPFFSRNQPNTINYALTGFLLAHELHHPFDELRRLFNERGEEINWPDEMTKQYYKSAQCFVDQYDNYTLDGTSSGPKIKNYGNQTFDENMPDTMGLRTAFKAYKRREIINGKPESTLPGLEMFNNNQIFFLSSANLWCETRDSQTLVTDAKLDIHSIGRLRSIGALSNNEDFTATFSCPLGSPMSPKKKCNIWKI
;
A
#
# COMPACT_ATOMS: atom_id res chain seq x y z
N MET A 1 36.12 -12.78 -8.66
CA MET A 1 36.39 -11.36 -8.35
C MET A 1 37.79 -11.27 -7.74
N GLY A 2 38.59 -10.30 -8.11
CA GLY A 2 39.94 -10.09 -7.60
C GLY A 2 39.95 -9.13 -6.39
N PRO A 3 41.14 -8.82 -5.84
CA PRO A 3 41.30 -7.93 -4.67
C PRO A 3 41.05 -6.45 -4.98
N LYS A 4 40.93 -6.07 -6.25
CA LYS A 4 40.81 -4.67 -6.66
C LYS A 4 39.35 -4.26 -6.81
N TYR A 5 38.91 -3.34 -5.96
CA TYR A 5 37.49 -2.90 -5.90
C TYR A 5 36.97 -2.37 -7.24
N PHE A 6 37.72 -1.45 -7.88
CA PHE A 6 37.29 -0.82 -9.13
C PHE A 6 37.11 -1.84 -10.28
N GLU A 7 38.08 -2.74 -10.42
CA GLU A 7 38.01 -3.81 -11.43
C GLU A 7 36.81 -4.75 -11.18
N ASN A 8 36.54 -5.07 -9.91
CA ASN A 8 35.36 -5.86 -9.55
C ASN A 8 34.05 -5.13 -9.91
N VAL A 9 33.96 -3.81 -9.68
CA VAL A 9 32.80 -3.01 -10.07
C VAL A 9 32.59 -3.05 -11.59
N LEU A 10 33.63 -2.88 -12.37
CA LEU A 10 33.56 -2.94 -13.84
C LEU A 10 33.10 -4.32 -14.33
N GLU A 11 33.61 -5.40 -13.75
CA GLU A 11 33.19 -6.77 -14.11
C GLU A 11 31.71 -7.02 -13.77
N VAL A 12 31.21 -6.54 -12.63
CA VAL A 12 29.79 -6.62 -12.25
C VAL A 12 28.93 -5.81 -13.24
N GLN A 13 29.31 -4.58 -13.56
CA GLN A 13 28.58 -3.76 -14.54
C GLN A 13 28.56 -4.42 -15.92
N ARG A 14 29.70 -4.97 -16.37
CA ARG A 14 29.77 -5.72 -17.62
C ARG A 14 28.85 -6.92 -17.62
N TYR A 15 28.81 -7.68 -16.54
CA TYR A 15 27.90 -8.83 -16.38
C TYR A 15 26.44 -8.41 -16.54
N TYR A 16 25.99 -7.37 -15.85
CA TYR A 16 24.61 -6.88 -15.95
C TYR A 16 24.30 -6.37 -17.37
N LYS A 17 25.23 -5.61 -17.97
CA LYS A 17 25.04 -5.10 -19.34
C LYS A 17 24.92 -6.23 -20.38
N LEU A 18 25.75 -7.26 -20.25
CA LEU A 18 25.66 -8.43 -21.13
C LEU A 18 24.35 -9.21 -20.91
N LYS A 19 23.86 -9.25 -19.66
CA LYS A 19 22.57 -9.86 -19.35
C LYS A 19 21.43 -9.11 -20.02
N GLU A 20 21.38 -7.78 -19.93
CA GLU A 20 20.40 -6.94 -20.64
C GLU A 20 20.44 -7.18 -22.16
N LEU A 21 21.64 -7.15 -22.76
CA LEU A 21 21.79 -7.34 -24.20
C LEU A 21 21.34 -8.73 -24.68
N ARG A 22 21.41 -9.75 -23.83
CA ARG A 22 20.87 -11.08 -24.14
C ARG A 22 19.34 -11.09 -24.25
N LEU A 23 18.63 -10.23 -23.50
CA LEU A 23 17.16 -10.10 -23.57
C LEU A 23 16.70 -9.66 -24.98
N LEU A 24 17.52 -8.91 -25.72
CA LEU A 24 17.22 -8.52 -27.09
C LEU A 24 17.05 -9.73 -28.04
N LYS A 25 17.72 -10.85 -27.74
CA LYS A 25 17.67 -12.09 -28.53
C LYS A 25 16.62 -13.10 -28.03
N HIS A 26 16.24 -13.00 -26.78
CA HIS A 26 15.40 -13.98 -26.09
C HIS A 26 14.22 -13.26 -25.42
N LYS A 27 13.17 -13.02 -26.20
CA LYS A 27 11.94 -12.35 -25.71
C LYS A 27 11.18 -13.13 -24.64
N ASP A 28 11.49 -14.41 -24.48
CA ASP A 28 10.83 -15.32 -23.53
C ASP A 28 11.53 -15.38 -22.15
N ILE A 29 12.60 -14.63 -21.97
CA ILE A 29 13.27 -14.57 -20.66
C ILE A 29 12.48 -13.59 -19.79
N VAL A 30 11.88 -14.13 -18.73
CA VAL A 30 11.26 -13.33 -17.65
C VAL A 30 12.29 -12.31 -17.17
N GLU A 31 11.90 -11.03 -17.12
CA GLU A 31 12.78 -9.95 -16.69
C GLU A 31 13.41 -10.27 -15.33
N PRO A 32 14.69 -9.91 -15.16
CA PRO A 32 15.35 -10.04 -13.86
C PRO A 32 14.62 -9.14 -12.85
N TRP A 33 14.80 -9.46 -11.56
CA TRP A 33 14.33 -8.64 -10.46
C TRP A 33 14.65 -7.16 -10.70
N ILE A 34 13.61 -6.33 -10.72
CA ILE A 34 13.71 -4.88 -10.96
C ILE A 34 14.11 -4.09 -9.73
N ILE A 35 13.98 -4.70 -8.56
CA ILE A 35 14.40 -4.13 -7.27
C ILE A 35 15.26 -5.15 -6.52
N ASP A 36 16.13 -4.64 -5.65
CA ASP A 36 16.99 -5.47 -4.82
C ASP A 36 16.13 -6.36 -3.90
N PRO A 37 16.41 -7.68 -3.80
CA PRO A 37 15.70 -8.59 -2.91
C PRO A 37 15.70 -8.19 -1.44
N LEU A 38 16.63 -7.35 -1.01
CA LEU A 38 16.73 -6.83 0.37
C LEU A 38 15.99 -5.49 0.57
N THR A 39 15.38 -4.94 -0.45
CA THR A 39 14.57 -3.72 -0.34
C THR A 39 13.30 -3.99 0.44
N LEU A 40 13.03 -3.18 1.47
CA LEU A 40 11.74 -3.18 2.19
C LEU A 40 10.72 -2.35 1.40
N ASN A 41 10.23 -2.91 0.33
CA ASN A 41 9.15 -2.35 -0.49
C ASN A 41 8.56 -3.45 -1.37
N ALA A 42 7.37 -3.23 -1.91
CA ALA A 42 6.82 -3.97 -3.03
C ALA A 42 6.57 -2.98 -4.16
N ILE A 43 6.40 -3.45 -5.38
CA ILE A 43 6.15 -2.57 -6.51
C ILE A 43 5.29 -3.25 -7.57
N TYR A 44 4.29 -2.53 -8.06
CA TYR A 44 3.55 -2.87 -9.28
C TYR A 44 4.17 -2.18 -10.50
N LEU A 45 4.35 -2.92 -11.58
CA LEU A 45 4.81 -2.43 -12.87
C LEU A 45 3.73 -2.57 -13.94
N SER A 46 3.27 -1.45 -14.48
CA SER A 46 2.25 -1.43 -15.55
C SER A 46 2.74 -2.06 -16.86
N GLN A 47 4.02 -1.85 -17.21
CA GLN A 47 4.59 -2.36 -18.47
C GLN A 47 4.61 -3.88 -18.57
N SER A 48 4.72 -4.58 -17.46
CA SER A 48 4.71 -6.04 -17.37
C SER A 48 3.49 -6.60 -16.67
N ASN A 49 2.60 -5.73 -16.19
CA ASN A 49 1.43 -6.08 -15.37
C ASN A 49 1.81 -7.08 -14.26
N SER A 50 2.84 -6.73 -13.52
CA SER A 50 3.42 -7.62 -12.50
C SER A 50 3.65 -6.92 -11.18
N ILE A 51 3.59 -7.71 -10.10
CA ILE A 51 3.96 -7.27 -8.75
C ILE A 51 5.25 -7.97 -8.35
N THR A 52 6.24 -7.19 -7.92
CA THR A 52 7.48 -7.72 -7.36
C THR A 52 7.49 -7.51 -5.84
N VAL A 53 7.65 -8.59 -5.11
CA VAL A 53 7.74 -8.57 -3.63
C VAL A 53 9.12 -9.09 -3.22
N PRO A 54 10.04 -8.22 -2.81
CA PRO A 54 11.34 -8.63 -2.33
C PRO A 54 11.28 -9.54 -1.09
N LEU A 55 12.29 -10.37 -0.94
CA LEU A 55 12.40 -11.32 0.16
C LEU A 55 12.39 -10.65 1.54
N ALA A 56 12.88 -9.42 1.63
CA ALA A 56 12.86 -8.62 2.85
C ALA A 56 11.45 -8.44 3.44
N ASN A 57 10.40 -8.43 2.61
CA ASN A 57 9.01 -8.34 3.07
C ASN A 57 8.40 -9.68 3.50
N LEU A 58 9.09 -10.80 3.26
CA LEU A 58 8.61 -12.15 3.59
C LEU A 58 9.27 -12.72 4.85
N GLN A 59 9.67 -11.84 5.77
CA GLN A 59 10.26 -12.17 7.07
C GLN A 59 9.70 -11.28 8.17
N GLU A 60 9.99 -11.63 9.41
CA GLU A 60 9.56 -10.84 10.57
C GLU A 60 10.07 -9.39 10.51
N PRO A 61 9.25 -8.41 10.91
CA PRO A 61 7.91 -8.56 11.51
C PRO A 61 6.76 -8.67 10.49
N PHE A 62 7.01 -8.56 9.17
CA PHE A 62 5.97 -8.49 8.15
C PHE A 62 5.27 -9.83 7.94
N PHE A 63 6.05 -10.90 7.91
CA PHE A 63 5.54 -12.25 7.71
C PHE A 63 6.28 -13.27 8.59
N SER A 64 5.53 -14.16 9.22
CA SER A 64 6.07 -15.37 9.87
C SER A 64 5.05 -16.50 9.79
N ARG A 65 5.54 -17.72 9.58
CA ARG A 65 4.70 -18.93 9.66
C ARG A 65 4.17 -19.19 11.07
N ASN A 66 4.85 -18.64 12.08
CA ASN A 66 4.56 -18.84 13.49
C ASN A 66 3.65 -17.75 14.08
N GLN A 67 3.41 -16.66 13.35
CA GLN A 67 2.47 -15.63 13.81
C GLN A 67 1.05 -15.91 13.28
N PRO A 68 0.00 -15.42 13.97
CA PRO A 68 -1.38 -15.56 13.54
C PRO A 68 -1.60 -15.04 12.13
N ASN A 69 -2.48 -15.71 11.38
CA ASN A 69 -2.83 -15.26 10.03
C ASN A 69 -3.46 -13.86 10.04
N THR A 70 -4.20 -13.52 11.09
CA THR A 70 -4.71 -12.17 11.31
C THR A 70 -3.61 -11.12 11.11
N ILE A 71 -2.42 -11.33 11.69
CA ILE A 71 -1.27 -10.42 11.56
C ILE A 71 -0.64 -10.51 10.16
N ASN A 72 -0.44 -11.73 9.63
CA ASN A 72 0.10 -11.90 8.27
C ASN A 72 -0.76 -11.21 7.21
N TYR A 73 -2.09 -11.31 7.31
CA TYR A 73 -3.00 -10.62 6.40
C TYR A 73 -3.03 -9.10 6.61
N ALA A 74 -2.88 -8.64 7.85
CA ALA A 74 -2.85 -7.21 8.18
C ALA A 74 -1.57 -6.50 7.72
N LEU A 75 -0.46 -7.22 7.60
CA LEU A 75 0.85 -6.69 7.19
C LEU A 75 1.14 -7.05 5.71
N THR A 76 1.69 -8.22 5.46
CA THR A 76 2.05 -8.65 4.08
C THR A 76 0.81 -8.75 3.17
N GLY A 77 -0.32 -9.23 3.70
CA GLY A 77 -1.57 -9.27 2.93
C GLY A 77 -2.04 -7.89 2.52
N PHE A 78 -1.94 -6.90 3.41
CA PHE A 78 -2.24 -5.49 3.10
C PHE A 78 -1.27 -4.92 2.06
N LEU A 79 0.04 -5.16 2.20
CA LEU A 79 1.04 -4.72 1.23
C LEU A 79 0.75 -5.27 -0.18
N LEU A 80 0.50 -6.58 -0.29
CA LEU A 80 0.13 -7.21 -1.56
C LEU A 80 -1.16 -6.64 -2.14
N ALA A 81 -2.16 -6.40 -1.29
CA ALA A 81 -3.44 -5.82 -1.71
C ALA A 81 -3.28 -4.35 -2.14
N HIS A 82 -2.37 -3.59 -1.54
CA HIS A 82 -2.00 -2.25 -1.95
C HIS A 82 -1.47 -2.27 -3.40
N GLU A 83 -0.46 -3.10 -3.68
CA GLU A 83 0.09 -3.26 -5.04
C GLU A 83 -0.96 -3.71 -6.07
N LEU A 84 -1.91 -4.56 -5.69
CA LEU A 84 -3.03 -4.98 -6.54
C LEU A 84 -3.97 -3.84 -6.92
N HIS A 85 -3.94 -2.71 -6.22
CA HIS A 85 -4.77 -1.55 -6.54
C HIS A 85 -4.04 -0.47 -7.34
N HIS A 86 -2.72 -0.49 -7.44
CA HIS A 86 -1.98 0.40 -8.33
C HIS A 86 -2.38 0.32 -9.81
N PRO A 87 -2.79 -0.83 -10.40
CA PRO A 87 -3.35 -0.83 -11.76
C PRO A 87 -4.50 0.13 -12.00
N PHE A 88 -5.10 0.63 -10.93
CA PHE A 88 -6.28 1.51 -10.96
C PHE A 88 -6.00 2.92 -10.45
N ASP A 89 -4.75 3.28 -10.16
CA ASP A 89 -4.37 4.65 -9.84
C ASP A 89 -4.43 5.57 -11.08
N GLU A 90 -4.16 6.86 -10.91
CA GLU A 90 -4.37 7.84 -11.99
C GLU A 90 -3.51 7.57 -13.23
N LEU A 91 -2.27 7.16 -13.04
CA LEU A 91 -1.31 6.93 -14.12
C LEU A 91 -1.40 5.50 -14.67
N ARG A 92 -1.47 4.50 -13.79
CA ARG A 92 -1.35 3.09 -14.19
C ARG A 92 -2.63 2.53 -14.79
N ARG A 93 -3.82 3.10 -14.48
CA ARG A 93 -5.09 2.75 -15.15
C ARG A 93 -5.10 3.02 -16.66
N LEU A 94 -4.11 3.74 -17.17
CA LEU A 94 -3.96 4.02 -18.60
C LEU A 94 -3.21 2.91 -19.36
N PHE A 95 -2.93 1.79 -18.70
CA PHE A 95 -2.30 0.62 -19.31
C PHE A 95 -3.22 -0.60 -19.22
N ASN A 96 -3.20 -1.42 -20.26
CA ASN A 96 -3.87 -2.72 -20.26
C ASN A 96 -2.96 -3.83 -19.67
N GLU A 97 -3.46 -5.06 -19.65
CA GLU A 97 -2.73 -6.22 -19.15
C GLU A 97 -1.46 -6.58 -19.92
N ARG A 98 -1.24 -5.95 -21.07
CA ARG A 98 -0.05 -6.13 -21.90
C ARG A 98 0.95 -4.98 -21.79
N GLY A 99 0.66 -4.00 -20.92
CA GLY A 99 1.47 -2.80 -20.77
C GLY A 99 1.33 -1.80 -21.94
N GLU A 100 0.27 -1.91 -22.74
CA GLU A 100 -0.03 -0.99 -23.83
C GLU A 100 -0.92 0.14 -23.30
N GLU A 101 -0.66 1.37 -23.74
CA GLU A 101 -1.49 2.53 -23.37
C GLU A 101 -2.92 2.39 -23.89
N ILE A 102 -3.89 2.67 -23.04
CA ILE A 102 -5.31 2.65 -23.34
C ILE A 102 -6.00 3.92 -22.86
N ASN A 103 -7.16 4.22 -23.44
CA ASN A 103 -8.05 5.25 -22.97
C ASN A 103 -9.33 4.62 -22.43
N TRP A 104 -9.71 5.01 -21.22
CA TRP A 104 -11.01 4.64 -20.69
C TRP A 104 -12.11 5.47 -21.36
N PRO A 105 -13.34 4.92 -21.52
CA PRO A 105 -14.50 5.70 -21.98
C PRO A 105 -14.71 6.97 -21.14
N ASP A 106 -15.14 8.06 -21.77
CA ASP A 106 -15.29 9.38 -21.13
C ASP A 106 -16.15 9.32 -19.87
N GLU A 107 -17.27 8.61 -19.90
CA GLU A 107 -18.15 8.50 -18.73
C GLU A 107 -17.48 7.74 -17.57
N MET A 108 -16.72 6.70 -17.86
CA MET A 108 -15.96 5.96 -16.86
C MET A 108 -14.86 6.83 -16.24
N THR A 109 -14.13 7.57 -17.09
CA THR A 109 -13.10 8.52 -16.68
C THR A 109 -13.68 9.61 -15.78
N LYS A 110 -14.85 10.18 -16.14
CA LYS A 110 -15.55 11.17 -15.33
C LYS A 110 -15.98 10.64 -13.96
N GLN A 111 -16.52 9.42 -13.91
CA GLN A 111 -16.89 8.78 -12.63
C GLN A 111 -15.67 8.48 -11.77
N TYR A 112 -14.57 8.05 -12.38
CA TYR A 112 -13.30 7.85 -11.68
C TYR A 112 -12.84 9.14 -10.99
N TYR A 113 -12.71 10.25 -11.72
CA TYR A 113 -12.27 11.51 -11.14
C TYR A 113 -13.23 12.06 -10.08
N LYS A 114 -14.54 11.83 -10.23
CA LYS A 114 -15.51 12.18 -9.18
C LYS A 114 -15.28 11.39 -7.89
N SER A 115 -14.88 10.11 -8.00
CA SER A 115 -14.54 9.28 -6.84
C SER A 115 -13.16 9.66 -6.27
N ALA A 116 -12.18 9.91 -7.13
CA ALA A 116 -10.83 10.34 -6.77
C ALA A 116 -10.83 11.65 -5.98
N GLN A 117 -11.68 12.62 -6.38
CA GLN A 117 -11.80 13.91 -5.69
C GLN A 117 -12.14 13.76 -4.20
N CYS A 118 -12.86 12.70 -3.82
CA CYS A 118 -13.14 12.42 -2.41
C CYS A 118 -11.85 12.21 -1.60
N PHE A 119 -10.91 11.46 -2.15
CA PHE A 119 -9.61 11.23 -1.49
C PHE A 119 -8.77 12.50 -1.46
N VAL A 120 -8.73 13.25 -2.56
CA VAL A 120 -8.02 14.53 -2.63
C VAL A 120 -8.54 15.48 -1.55
N ASP A 121 -9.86 15.69 -1.48
CA ASP A 121 -10.49 16.56 -0.48
C ASP A 121 -10.20 16.08 0.96
N GLN A 122 -10.21 14.78 1.19
CA GLN A 122 -9.94 14.20 2.50
C GLN A 122 -8.53 14.54 2.97
N TYR A 123 -7.51 14.27 2.16
CA TYR A 123 -6.11 14.44 2.56
C TYR A 123 -5.66 15.91 2.55
N ASP A 124 -6.24 16.77 1.71
CA ASP A 124 -6.04 18.23 1.77
C ASP A 124 -6.57 18.85 3.08
N ASN A 125 -7.54 18.19 3.73
CA ASN A 125 -8.09 18.65 5.00
C ASN A 125 -7.30 18.21 6.22
N TYR A 126 -6.40 17.24 6.09
CA TYR A 126 -5.59 16.79 7.22
C TYR A 126 -4.48 17.77 7.58
N THR A 127 -4.11 17.78 8.86
CA THR A 127 -2.88 18.40 9.38
C THR A 127 -1.86 17.30 9.67
N LEU A 128 -0.58 17.59 9.48
CA LEU A 128 0.47 16.57 9.64
C LEU A 128 0.59 16.06 11.09
N ASP A 129 0.42 16.95 12.07
CA ASP A 129 0.50 16.61 13.49
C ASP A 129 -0.83 16.21 14.13
N GLY A 130 -1.93 16.35 13.39
CA GLY A 130 -3.29 16.03 13.84
C GLY A 130 -3.95 17.05 14.73
N THR A 131 -3.33 18.20 14.96
CA THR A 131 -3.96 19.32 15.68
C THR A 131 -4.73 20.20 14.72
N SER A 132 -5.70 20.97 15.22
CA SER A 132 -6.51 21.87 14.38
C SER A 132 -5.71 23.02 13.74
N SER A 133 -4.58 23.37 14.33
CA SER A 133 -3.66 24.45 13.90
C SER A 133 -2.34 23.92 13.34
N GLY A 134 -2.22 22.62 13.16
CA GLY A 134 -0.99 21.98 12.68
C GLY A 134 -0.64 22.31 11.24
N PRO A 135 0.59 22.00 10.83
CA PRO A 135 1.05 22.27 9.47
C PRO A 135 0.24 21.49 8.44
N LYS A 136 -0.09 22.16 7.34
CA LYS A 136 -0.74 21.60 6.15
C LYS A 136 0.18 21.73 4.94
N ILE A 137 0.15 20.76 4.06
CA ILE A 137 0.80 20.83 2.75
C ILE A 137 -0.27 21.23 1.74
N LYS A 138 0.03 22.24 0.93
CA LYS A 138 -0.88 22.66 -0.15
C LYS A 138 -0.96 21.57 -1.21
N ASN A 139 -2.17 21.23 -1.63
CA ASN A 139 -2.44 20.22 -2.67
C ASN A 139 -1.93 18.81 -2.30
N TYR A 140 -1.92 18.50 -0.99
CA TYR A 140 -1.38 17.24 -0.47
C TYR A 140 -2.19 16.02 -0.92
N GLY A 141 -3.51 16.16 -0.95
CA GLY A 141 -4.39 15.09 -1.42
C GLY A 141 -4.13 14.70 -2.86
N ASN A 142 -3.86 15.67 -3.75
CA ASN A 142 -3.51 15.36 -5.13
C ASN A 142 -2.10 14.78 -5.27
N GLN A 143 -1.12 15.32 -4.51
CA GLN A 143 0.26 14.82 -4.49
C GLN A 143 0.32 13.34 -4.10
N THR A 144 -0.54 12.91 -3.17
CA THR A 144 -0.47 11.58 -2.54
C THR A 144 -1.63 10.65 -2.94
N PHE A 145 -2.47 11.05 -3.89
CA PHE A 145 -3.67 10.31 -4.29
C PHE A 145 -3.36 8.89 -4.75
N ASP A 146 -2.34 8.72 -5.60
CA ASP A 146 -1.95 7.45 -6.18
C ASP A 146 -1.46 6.41 -5.14
N GLU A 147 -1.17 6.87 -3.92
CA GLU A 147 -0.82 6.01 -2.78
C GLU A 147 -1.98 5.87 -1.77
N ASN A 148 -2.73 6.95 -1.53
CA ASN A 148 -3.83 6.95 -0.56
C ASN A 148 -5.03 6.08 -1.01
N MET A 149 -5.27 6.01 -2.30
CA MET A 149 -6.32 5.17 -2.87
C MET A 149 -5.95 3.68 -2.73
N PRO A 150 -4.75 3.21 -3.14
CA PRO A 150 -4.30 1.85 -2.89
C PRO A 150 -4.27 1.47 -1.40
N ASP A 151 -3.88 2.36 -0.50
CA ASP A 151 -3.93 2.12 0.95
C ASP A 151 -5.36 1.80 1.41
N THR A 152 -6.31 2.62 1.01
CA THR A 152 -7.73 2.45 1.40
C THR A 152 -8.33 1.16 0.83
N MET A 153 -8.12 0.94 -0.45
CA MET A 153 -8.69 -0.21 -1.16
C MET A 153 -7.97 -1.51 -0.80
N GLY A 154 -6.65 -1.45 -0.61
CA GLY A 154 -5.80 -2.55 -0.19
C GLY A 154 -6.17 -3.06 1.19
N LEU A 155 -6.33 -2.16 2.17
CA LEU A 155 -6.76 -2.52 3.52
C LEU A 155 -8.12 -3.25 3.52
N ARG A 156 -9.08 -2.76 2.73
CA ARG A 156 -10.39 -3.39 2.57
C ARG A 156 -10.28 -4.78 1.95
N THR A 157 -9.47 -4.92 0.91
CA THR A 157 -9.26 -6.19 0.21
C THR A 157 -8.57 -7.21 1.09
N ALA A 158 -7.52 -6.81 1.83
CA ALA A 158 -6.81 -7.69 2.76
C ALA A 158 -7.71 -8.18 3.89
N PHE A 159 -8.57 -7.30 4.45
CA PHE A 159 -9.52 -7.70 5.47
C PHE A 159 -10.56 -8.70 4.94
N LYS A 160 -11.13 -8.45 3.77
CA LYS A 160 -12.07 -9.39 3.13
C LYS A 160 -11.41 -10.74 2.84
N ALA A 161 -10.16 -10.74 2.39
CA ALA A 161 -9.40 -11.97 2.15
C ALA A 161 -9.17 -12.75 3.45
N TYR A 162 -8.82 -12.07 4.55
CA TYR A 162 -8.74 -12.65 5.88
C TYR A 162 -10.06 -13.28 6.32
N LYS A 163 -11.18 -12.56 6.20
CA LYS A 163 -12.50 -13.08 6.56
C LYS A 163 -12.91 -14.27 5.71
N ARG A 164 -12.62 -14.24 4.41
CA ARG A 164 -12.86 -15.40 3.52
C ARG A 164 -12.09 -16.63 3.97
N ARG A 165 -10.84 -16.46 4.43
CA ARG A 165 -10.04 -17.55 4.97
C ARG A 165 -10.67 -18.17 6.24
N GLU A 166 -11.21 -17.35 7.15
CA GLU A 166 -11.91 -17.85 8.33
C GLU A 166 -13.12 -18.72 7.93
N ILE A 167 -13.90 -18.29 6.93
CA ILE A 167 -15.04 -19.05 6.41
C ILE A 167 -14.59 -20.40 5.83
N ILE A 168 -13.53 -20.40 5.00
CA ILE A 168 -13.00 -21.63 4.39
C ILE A 168 -12.50 -22.60 5.46
N ASN A 169 -11.86 -22.11 6.51
CA ASN A 169 -11.35 -22.94 7.60
C ASN A 169 -12.46 -23.39 8.60
N GLY A 170 -13.67 -22.86 8.48
CA GLY A 170 -14.84 -23.20 9.31
C GLY A 170 -14.77 -22.71 10.76
N LYS A 171 -13.73 -21.95 11.13
CA LYS A 171 -13.58 -21.35 12.47
C LYS A 171 -12.66 -20.14 12.46
N PRO A 172 -12.91 -19.17 13.36
CA PRO A 172 -11.95 -18.08 13.59
C PRO A 172 -10.64 -18.62 14.21
N GLU A 173 -9.60 -17.81 14.11
CA GLU A 173 -8.34 -18.08 14.83
C GLU A 173 -8.51 -17.90 16.34
N SER A 174 -7.64 -18.55 17.11
CA SER A 174 -7.57 -18.34 18.55
C SER A 174 -7.13 -16.91 18.87
N THR A 175 -7.63 -16.39 19.97
CA THR A 175 -7.17 -15.07 20.48
C THR A 175 -5.69 -15.11 20.86
N LEU A 176 -5.02 -13.98 20.75
CA LEU A 176 -3.62 -13.87 21.16
C LEU A 176 -3.50 -13.87 22.69
N PRO A 177 -2.62 -14.70 23.28
CA PRO A 177 -2.35 -14.67 24.71
C PRO A 177 -1.87 -13.27 25.16
N GLY A 178 -2.49 -12.74 26.20
CA GLY A 178 -2.21 -11.39 26.73
C GLY A 178 -2.92 -10.26 25.99
N LEU A 179 -3.66 -10.53 24.93
CA LEU A 179 -4.47 -9.58 24.15
C LEU A 179 -5.95 -10.01 24.05
N GLU A 180 -6.42 -10.79 25.02
CA GLU A 180 -7.78 -11.36 25.04
C GLU A 180 -8.88 -10.28 25.07
N MET A 181 -8.53 -9.03 25.45
CA MET A 181 -9.43 -7.88 25.39
C MET A 181 -9.77 -7.45 23.95
N PHE A 182 -8.99 -7.90 22.95
CA PHE A 182 -9.22 -7.61 21.53
C PHE A 182 -9.67 -8.87 20.80
N ASN A 183 -10.70 -8.75 19.97
CA ASN A 183 -11.03 -9.80 19.02
C ASN A 183 -10.09 -9.76 17.79
N ASN A 184 -10.10 -10.82 16.97
CA ASN A 184 -9.20 -10.94 15.83
C ASN A 184 -9.40 -9.84 14.77
N ASN A 185 -10.62 -9.33 14.57
CA ASN A 185 -10.84 -8.22 13.66
C ASN A 185 -10.17 -6.93 14.18
N GLN A 186 -10.23 -6.69 15.48
CA GLN A 186 -9.53 -5.56 16.11
C GLN A 186 -8.01 -5.71 16.00
N ILE A 187 -7.48 -6.92 16.24
CA ILE A 187 -6.05 -7.21 16.06
C ILE A 187 -5.62 -6.97 14.60
N PHE A 188 -6.44 -7.34 13.61
CA PHE A 188 -6.14 -7.05 12.20
C PHE A 188 -5.93 -5.55 11.97
N PHE A 189 -6.86 -4.71 12.38
CA PHE A 189 -6.77 -3.27 12.14
C PHE A 189 -5.67 -2.60 12.98
N LEU A 190 -5.43 -3.05 14.21
CA LEU A 190 -4.33 -2.57 15.04
C LEU A 190 -2.97 -2.93 14.41
N SER A 191 -2.82 -4.14 13.89
CA SER A 191 -1.59 -4.58 13.23
C SER A 191 -1.33 -3.79 11.94
N SER A 192 -2.34 -3.57 11.11
CA SER A 192 -2.19 -2.76 9.90
C SER A 192 -1.87 -1.29 10.20
N ALA A 193 -2.44 -0.72 11.25
CA ALA A 193 -2.08 0.63 11.69
C ALA A 193 -0.63 0.71 12.22
N ASN A 194 -0.20 -0.30 12.96
CA ASN A 194 1.15 -0.36 13.52
C ASN A 194 2.25 -0.44 12.46
N LEU A 195 1.94 -0.90 11.24
CA LEU A 195 2.85 -0.89 10.09
C LEU A 195 3.42 0.52 9.82
N TRP A 196 2.61 1.54 10.05
CA TRP A 196 2.93 2.94 9.80
C TRP A 196 3.41 3.70 11.04
N CYS A 197 3.73 2.99 12.13
CA CYS A 197 4.23 3.60 13.36
C CYS A 197 5.63 4.18 13.12
N GLU A 198 5.76 5.49 13.26
CA GLU A 198 7.00 6.22 13.02
C GLU A 198 7.21 7.32 14.06
N THR A 199 8.48 7.66 14.30
CA THR A 199 8.88 8.82 15.10
C THR A 199 9.75 9.72 14.24
N ARG A 200 9.34 10.98 14.08
CA ARG A 200 10.05 12.00 13.32
C ARG A 200 10.03 13.32 14.03
N ASP A 201 11.09 14.12 13.89
CA ASP A 201 11.05 15.52 14.29
C ASP A 201 10.16 16.34 13.33
N SER A 202 9.66 17.47 13.79
CA SER A 202 8.69 18.29 13.06
C SER A 202 9.22 18.82 11.72
N GLN A 203 10.53 19.11 11.61
CA GLN A 203 11.13 19.65 10.39
C GLN A 203 11.26 18.58 9.33
N THR A 204 11.75 17.40 9.70
CA THR A 204 11.84 16.22 8.83
C THR A 204 10.46 15.82 8.35
N LEU A 205 9.45 15.77 9.24
CA LEU A 205 8.07 15.45 8.89
C LEU A 205 7.52 16.35 7.79
N VAL A 206 7.70 17.68 7.91
CA VAL A 206 7.22 18.65 6.92
C VAL A 206 7.99 18.54 5.60
N THR A 207 9.29 18.27 5.67
CA THR A 207 10.14 18.13 4.48
C THR A 207 9.74 16.90 3.68
N ASP A 208 9.60 15.76 4.34
CA ASP A 208 9.21 14.50 3.71
C ASP A 208 7.79 14.61 3.13
N ALA A 209 6.84 15.16 3.88
CA ALA A 209 5.48 15.38 3.38
C ALA A 209 5.41 16.27 2.13
N LYS A 210 6.39 17.15 1.89
CA LYS A 210 6.45 17.98 0.67
C LYS A 210 7.05 17.25 -0.53
N LEU A 211 7.90 16.27 -0.31
CA LEU A 211 8.71 15.63 -1.35
C LEU A 211 8.23 14.23 -1.72
N ASP A 212 7.62 13.51 -0.78
CA ASP A 212 7.19 12.14 -0.97
C ASP A 212 5.82 12.08 -1.66
N ILE A 213 5.65 11.13 -2.56
CA ILE A 213 4.35 10.79 -3.15
C ILE A 213 3.45 10.02 -2.17
N HIS A 214 4.02 9.44 -1.12
CA HIS A 214 3.28 8.81 -0.04
C HIS A 214 2.87 9.83 1.02
N SER A 215 1.71 9.64 1.59
CA SER A 215 1.33 10.34 2.81
C SER A 215 2.21 9.89 3.98
N ILE A 216 2.41 10.76 4.97
CA ILE A 216 3.07 10.36 6.22
C ILE A 216 2.34 9.21 6.89
N GLY A 217 3.06 8.36 7.62
CA GLY A 217 2.54 7.10 8.19
C GLY A 217 1.26 7.28 9.00
N ARG A 218 1.18 8.34 9.80
CA ARG A 218 -0.03 8.69 10.54
C ARG A 218 -1.25 8.87 9.63
N LEU A 219 -1.11 9.54 8.49
CA LEU A 219 -2.21 9.81 7.57
C LEU A 219 -2.54 8.61 6.69
N ARG A 220 -1.56 7.77 6.34
CA ARG A 220 -1.79 6.46 5.71
C ARG A 220 -2.72 5.61 6.59
N SER A 221 -2.46 5.53 7.89
CA SER A 221 -3.32 4.81 8.84
C SER A 221 -4.71 5.43 8.96
N ILE A 222 -4.80 6.70 9.34
CA ILE A 222 -6.07 7.36 9.65
C ILE A 222 -6.97 7.46 8.42
N GLY A 223 -6.39 7.81 7.28
CA GLY A 223 -7.12 7.95 6.03
C GLY A 223 -7.75 6.63 5.56
N ALA A 224 -6.95 5.56 5.50
CA ALA A 224 -7.43 4.25 5.09
C ALA A 224 -8.46 3.66 6.08
N LEU A 225 -8.20 3.74 7.39
CA LEU A 225 -9.10 3.21 8.42
C LEU A 225 -10.44 3.97 8.46
N SER A 226 -10.43 5.30 8.37
CA SER A 226 -11.66 6.09 8.43
C SER A 226 -12.60 5.83 7.24
N ASN A 227 -12.06 5.42 6.10
CA ASN A 227 -12.82 5.01 4.92
C ASN A 227 -13.33 3.55 4.98
N ASN A 228 -12.86 2.75 5.94
CA ASN A 228 -13.17 1.34 6.04
C ASN A 228 -14.41 1.10 6.92
N GLU A 229 -15.49 0.53 6.34
CA GLU A 229 -16.74 0.25 7.06
C GLU A 229 -16.55 -0.89 8.07
N ASP A 230 -15.77 -1.91 7.73
CA ASP A 230 -15.49 -3.04 8.62
C ASP A 230 -14.71 -2.59 9.86
N PHE A 231 -13.78 -1.63 9.70
CA PHE A 231 -13.09 -1.00 10.84
C PHE A 231 -14.09 -0.27 11.75
N THR A 232 -14.94 0.59 11.18
CA THR A 232 -15.87 1.38 11.98
C THR A 232 -16.90 0.50 12.69
N ALA A 233 -17.33 -0.61 12.07
CA ALA A 233 -18.17 -1.62 12.70
C ALA A 233 -17.44 -2.38 13.80
N THR A 234 -16.19 -2.81 13.56
CA THR A 234 -15.36 -3.56 14.52
C THR A 234 -15.10 -2.79 15.82
N PHE A 235 -14.92 -1.48 15.73
CA PHE A 235 -14.67 -0.60 16.89
C PHE A 235 -15.91 0.17 17.35
N SER A 236 -17.08 -0.11 16.77
CA SER A 236 -18.35 0.58 17.10
C SER A 236 -18.23 2.11 17.02
N CYS A 237 -17.50 2.62 16.03
CA CYS A 237 -17.28 4.06 15.89
C CYS A 237 -18.59 4.78 15.53
N PRO A 238 -19.03 5.80 16.29
CA PRO A 238 -20.23 6.55 15.97
C PRO A 238 -20.11 7.23 14.59
N LEU A 239 -21.19 7.15 13.80
CA LEU A 239 -21.24 7.82 12.51
C LEU A 239 -21.09 9.34 12.67
N GLY A 240 -20.16 9.94 11.92
CA GLY A 240 -19.80 11.35 12.01
C GLY A 240 -18.65 11.65 12.97
N SER A 241 -18.12 10.63 13.68
CA SER A 241 -16.87 10.78 14.42
C SER A 241 -15.67 10.89 13.46
N PRO A 242 -14.50 11.40 13.91
CA PRO A 242 -13.31 11.53 13.05
C PRO A 242 -12.90 10.23 12.34
N MET A 243 -13.04 9.09 13.02
CA MET A 243 -12.71 7.77 12.48
C MET A 243 -13.90 7.08 11.78
N SER A 244 -15.06 7.72 11.72
CA SER A 244 -16.25 7.23 11.01
C SER A 244 -16.99 8.37 10.31
N PRO A 245 -16.39 9.04 9.32
CA PRO A 245 -17.00 10.16 8.63
C PRO A 245 -18.29 9.71 7.92
N LYS A 246 -19.26 10.64 7.79
CA LYS A 246 -20.53 10.36 7.08
C LYS A 246 -20.31 9.98 5.61
N LYS A 247 -19.32 10.58 4.96
CA LYS A 247 -18.90 10.26 3.59
C LYS A 247 -17.57 9.53 3.65
N LYS A 248 -17.54 8.30 3.18
CA LYS A 248 -16.34 7.48 3.05
C LYS A 248 -15.90 7.46 1.59
N CYS A 249 -14.59 7.61 1.36
CA CYS A 249 -14.03 7.60 0.02
C CYS A 249 -13.88 6.16 -0.48
N ASN A 250 -14.24 5.94 -1.73
CA ASN A 250 -14.16 4.66 -2.41
C ASN A 250 -14.07 4.92 -3.92
N ILE A 251 -13.11 4.28 -4.59
CA ILE A 251 -12.96 4.44 -6.05
C ILE A 251 -13.99 3.60 -6.81
N TRP A 252 -14.40 2.49 -6.25
CA TRP A 252 -15.41 1.60 -6.80
C TRP A 252 -16.69 1.64 -5.97
N LYS A 253 -17.81 1.88 -6.64
CA LYS A 253 -19.12 1.59 -6.03
C LYS A 253 -19.37 0.09 -6.18
N ILE A 254 -19.31 -0.63 -5.08
CA ILE A 254 -19.70 -2.04 -4.99
C ILE A 254 -21.13 -2.08 -4.46
#